data_2f4f24a6296b33137630f5410db00f15
#
_entry.id   2f4f24a6296b33137630f5410db00f15
#
_cell.length_a   1.000
_cell.length_b   1.000
_cell.length_c   1.000
_cell.angle_alpha   90.00
_cell.angle_beta   90.00
_cell.angle_gamma   90.00
#
_symmetry.space_group_name_H-M   'P 1'
#
loop_
_entity.id
_entity.type
_entity.pdbx_description
1 polymer ?
#
loop_
_entity_poly.entity_id
_entity_poly.type
_entity_poly.pdbx_seq_one_letter_code
_entity_poly.pdbx_strand_id
1 'polypeptide(L)'
;FSEILSEAKQLIFNGAKVVGVKTNSREIKADYVILSGGVIGTCKLLLNENVRLQKQGNNILNALTFGKDIQDHTNLRVNVLTNKNIGSLNEISDNFFKKIVLVINFFLGKATLMKGTGASSSVHLDLDNDGLIDTRIQVVQFSETGRHGSDGKFFSSSKPGFSLSITNIHPKSKGIIKLDKSIDIIDPMYLSSKKDIELLQLALSFCLKLLRSSPIHEHILKIENESDIEYNSEKYIIDNIFSGHHLIGGTQKEVNSNFELKGMEGLYVCDASIFDKYAASNIHSSVVLIADIFSNKFIKINRGAR
;
A
#
# COMPACT_ATOMS: atom_id res chain seq x y z
N PHE A 1 -26.59 -11.38 -10.68
CA PHE A 1 -25.67 -10.49 -9.96
C PHE A 1 -26.44 -9.27 -9.48
N SER A 2 -26.39 -8.97 -8.19
CA SER A 2 -26.99 -7.75 -7.63
C SER A 2 -25.95 -7.01 -6.78
N GLU A 3 -25.88 -5.69 -6.95
CA GLU A 3 -25.04 -4.82 -6.17
C GLU A 3 -25.85 -4.17 -5.06
N ILE A 4 -25.29 -4.10 -3.85
CA ILE A 4 -25.93 -3.51 -2.69
C ILE A 4 -24.95 -2.48 -2.11
N LEU A 5 -25.27 -1.20 -2.25
CA LEU A 5 -24.50 -0.10 -1.69
C LEU A 5 -24.81 0.06 -0.19
N SER A 6 -24.28 -0.85 0.62
CA SER A 6 -24.45 -0.83 2.08
C SER A 6 -23.28 -1.51 2.76
N GLU A 7 -22.84 -0.95 3.87
CA GLU A 7 -21.75 -1.51 4.66
C GLU A 7 -22.22 -2.74 5.45
N ALA A 8 -21.45 -3.84 5.37
CA ALA A 8 -21.64 -5.01 6.23
C ALA A 8 -21.18 -4.66 7.66
N LYS A 9 -22.10 -4.73 8.61
CA LYS A 9 -21.85 -4.38 10.02
C LYS A 9 -21.60 -5.59 10.91
N GLN A 10 -22.26 -6.72 10.61
CA GLN A 10 -22.19 -7.94 11.40
C GLN A 10 -22.30 -9.18 10.53
N LEU A 11 -21.71 -10.26 10.99
CA LEU A 11 -21.91 -11.60 10.45
C LEU A 11 -23.08 -12.28 11.17
N ILE A 12 -23.84 -13.08 10.42
CA ILE A 12 -24.94 -13.88 10.99
C ILE A 12 -24.46 -15.33 11.08
N PHE A 13 -24.49 -15.88 12.31
CA PHE A 13 -24.00 -17.22 12.59
C PHE A 13 -25.16 -18.20 12.90
N ASN A 14 -25.00 -19.44 12.50
CA ASN A 14 -25.76 -20.61 12.99
C ASN A 14 -24.73 -21.66 13.46
N GLY A 15 -24.44 -21.68 14.75
CA GLY A 15 -23.30 -22.41 15.29
C GLY A 15 -21.98 -21.87 14.75
N ALA A 16 -21.15 -22.74 14.19
CA ALA A 16 -19.87 -22.36 13.54
C ALA A 16 -20.04 -21.91 12.09
N LYS A 17 -21.24 -22.04 11.50
CA LYS A 17 -21.53 -21.67 10.12
C LYS A 17 -21.95 -20.21 10.02
N VAL A 18 -21.34 -19.48 9.06
CA VAL A 18 -21.80 -18.15 8.67
C VAL A 18 -22.90 -18.30 7.63
N VAL A 19 -24.07 -17.71 7.89
CA VAL A 19 -25.28 -17.85 7.06
C VAL A 19 -25.76 -16.52 6.47
N GLY A 20 -24.96 -15.47 6.58
CA GLY A 20 -25.28 -14.18 6.00
C GLY A 20 -24.56 -13.02 6.67
N VAL A 21 -24.97 -11.81 6.27
CA VAL A 21 -24.48 -10.54 6.80
C VAL A 21 -25.63 -9.60 7.17
N LYS A 22 -25.41 -8.76 8.16
CA LYS A 22 -26.30 -7.67 8.53
C LYS A 22 -25.69 -6.35 8.11
N THR A 23 -26.49 -5.55 7.42
CA THR A 23 -26.16 -4.17 7.05
C THR A 23 -26.91 -3.19 7.94
N ASN A 24 -26.75 -1.90 7.72
CA ASN A 24 -27.53 -0.88 8.42
C ASN A 24 -29.05 -0.99 8.16
N SER A 25 -29.46 -1.52 7.01
CA SER A 25 -30.86 -1.51 6.55
C SER A 25 -31.53 -2.88 6.57
N ARG A 26 -30.79 -3.97 6.44
CA ARG A 26 -31.37 -5.32 6.32
C ARG A 26 -30.39 -6.44 6.63
N GLU A 27 -30.93 -7.63 6.82
CA GLU A 27 -30.17 -8.88 6.84
C GLU A 27 -30.18 -9.52 5.44
N ILE A 28 -29.04 -10.05 5.04
CA ILE A 28 -28.85 -10.73 3.75
C ILE A 28 -28.37 -12.13 4.07
N LYS A 29 -29.21 -13.13 3.77
CA LYS A 29 -28.86 -14.54 3.91
C LYS A 29 -27.98 -14.98 2.74
N ALA A 30 -27.01 -15.85 3.00
CA ALA A 30 -26.12 -16.41 2.02
C ALA A 30 -25.59 -17.78 2.45
N ASP A 31 -25.33 -18.66 1.50
CA ASP A 31 -24.70 -19.96 1.75
C ASP A 31 -23.22 -19.80 2.13
N TYR A 32 -22.59 -18.77 1.57
CA TYR A 32 -21.17 -18.42 1.77
C TYR A 32 -21.01 -16.92 1.88
N VAL A 33 -20.06 -16.50 2.72
CA VAL A 33 -19.64 -15.10 2.87
C VAL A 33 -18.16 -14.98 2.54
N ILE A 34 -17.82 -14.08 1.63
CA ILE A 34 -16.43 -13.82 1.22
C ILE A 34 -16.07 -12.39 1.64
N LEU A 35 -15.11 -12.27 2.54
CA LEU A 35 -14.59 -10.99 2.98
C LEU A 35 -13.52 -10.51 2.00
N SER A 36 -13.76 -9.36 1.37
CA SER A 36 -12.84 -8.70 0.44
C SER A 36 -12.81 -7.18 0.70
N GLY A 37 -12.90 -6.81 1.98
CA GLY A 37 -12.91 -5.42 2.44
C GLY A 37 -11.53 -4.75 2.50
N GLY A 38 -10.49 -5.45 2.04
CA GLY A 38 -9.10 -5.07 2.23
C GLY A 38 -8.65 -5.21 3.68
N VAL A 39 -7.36 -5.00 3.95
CA VAL A 39 -6.77 -5.24 5.27
C VAL A 39 -7.55 -4.55 6.39
N ILE A 40 -7.84 -3.27 6.22
CA ILE A 40 -8.52 -2.48 7.25
C ILE A 40 -9.97 -2.94 7.43
N GLY A 41 -10.73 -3.03 6.34
CA GLY A 41 -12.16 -3.36 6.41
C GLY A 41 -12.41 -4.77 6.94
N THR A 42 -11.68 -5.74 6.44
CA THR A 42 -11.79 -7.15 6.86
C THR A 42 -11.37 -7.33 8.32
N CYS A 43 -10.21 -6.77 8.74
CA CYS A 43 -9.77 -6.87 10.13
C CYS A 43 -10.75 -6.17 11.09
N LYS A 44 -11.25 -4.98 10.74
CA LYS A 44 -12.21 -4.25 11.59
C LYS A 44 -13.52 -5.02 11.76
N LEU A 45 -14.05 -5.59 10.68
CA LEU A 45 -15.27 -6.40 10.77
C LEU A 45 -15.07 -7.60 11.72
N LEU A 46 -13.97 -8.35 11.54
CA LEU A 46 -13.67 -9.52 12.36
C LEU A 46 -13.40 -9.18 13.83
N LEU A 47 -12.69 -8.08 14.10
CA LEU A 47 -12.46 -7.57 15.45
C LEU A 47 -13.77 -7.15 16.13
N ASN A 48 -14.64 -6.42 15.42
CA ASN A 48 -15.96 -6.04 15.94
C ASN A 48 -16.82 -7.27 16.24
N GLU A 49 -16.81 -8.26 15.35
CA GLU A 49 -17.53 -9.51 15.56
C GLU A 49 -17.02 -10.27 16.78
N ASN A 50 -15.71 -10.37 16.96
CA ASN A 50 -15.12 -11.03 18.13
C ASN A 50 -15.60 -10.35 19.43
N VAL A 51 -15.53 -9.01 19.52
CA VAL A 51 -16.01 -8.26 20.69
C VAL A 51 -17.51 -8.46 20.91
N ARG A 52 -18.31 -8.44 19.85
CA ARG A 52 -19.76 -8.63 19.92
C ARG A 52 -20.14 -10.01 20.45
N LEU A 53 -19.50 -11.05 19.88
CA LEU A 53 -19.75 -12.43 20.24
C LEU A 53 -19.33 -12.73 21.68
N GLN A 54 -18.19 -12.21 22.14
CA GLN A 54 -17.75 -12.32 23.53
C GLN A 54 -18.76 -11.74 24.51
N LYS A 55 -19.32 -10.56 24.22
CA LYS A 55 -20.38 -9.95 25.05
C LYS A 55 -21.66 -10.79 25.14
N GLN A 56 -21.87 -11.67 24.15
CA GLN A 56 -23.00 -12.61 24.10
C GLN A 56 -22.65 -13.99 24.70
N GLY A 57 -21.45 -14.15 25.29
CA GLY A 57 -20.96 -15.43 25.83
C GLY A 57 -20.53 -16.42 24.75
N ASN A 58 -20.43 -15.99 23.49
CA ASN A 58 -19.98 -16.82 22.39
C ASN A 58 -18.49 -16.57 22.11
N ASN A 59 -17.69 -17.61 22.26
CA ASN A 59 -16.22 -17.54 22.18
C ASN A 59 -15.66 -18.12 20.89
N ILE A 60 -16.46 -18.29 19.85
CA ILE A 60 -16.07 -18.99 18.63
C ILE A 60 -14.88 -18.35 17.90
N LEU A 61 -14.70 -17.02 18.01
CA LEU A 61 -13.57 -16.29 17.44
C LEU A 61 -12.42 -16.01 18.42
N ASN A 62 -12.55 -16.39 19.70
CA ASN A 62 -11.56 -16.04 20.74
C ASN A 62 -10.17 -16.62 20.51
N ALA A 63 -10.07 -17.77 19.85
CA ALA A 63 -8.79 -18.40 19.53
C ALA A 63 -8.07 -17.73 18.37
N LEU A 64 -8.75 -16.85 17.64
CA LEU A 64 -8.25 -16.18 16.43
C LEU A 64 -7.72 -14.78 16.76
N THR A 65 -6.70 -14.39 16.05
CA THR A 65 -6.03 -13.10 16.25
C THR A 65 -6.08 -12.26 14.99
N PHE A 66 -6.89 -11.22 15.00
CA PHE A 66 -7.06 -10.33 13.85
C PHE A 66 -6.30 -9.01 14.04
N GLY A 67 -5.91 -8.40 12.93
CA GLY A 67 -5.28 -7.08 12.90
C GLY A 67 -3.85 -7.03 13.43
N LYS A 68 -3.21 -8.18 13.69
CA LYS A 68 -1.78 -8.24 14.08
C LYS A 68 -0.89 -8.50 12.87
N ASP A 69 0.37 -8.09 13.01
CA ASP A 69 1.42 -8.29 12.01
C ASP A 69 1.04 -7.67 10.64
N ILE A 70 0.31 -6.54 10.64
CA ILE A 70 0.11 -5.78 9.42
C ILE A 70 1.42 -5.12 9.00
N GLN A 71 1.63 -5.01 7.69
CA GLN A 71 2.81 -4.35 7.12
C GLN A 71 2.38 -3.42 5.99
N ASP A 72 3.15 -2.36 5.75
CA ASP A 72 3.00 -1.50 4.59
C ASP A 72 4.36 -1.12 4.03
N HIS A 73 4.45 -0.93 2.72
CA HIS A 73 5.65 -0.38 2.12
C HIS A 73 5.85 1.06 2.59
N THR A 74 7.05 1.38 3.05
CA THR A 74 7.45 2.77 3.28
C THR A 74 8.04 3.34 2.01
N ASN A 75 7.61 4.54 1.66
CA ASN A 75 8.19 5.35 0.60
C ASN A 75 8.92 6.56 1.18
N LEU A 76 10.02 6.92 0.53
CA LEU A 76 10.80 8.12 0.82
C LEU A 76 11.20 8.76 -0.50
N ARG A 77 11.35 10.09 -0.56
CA ARG A 77 11.74 10.78 -1.79
C ARG A 77 12.96 11.65 -1.62
N VAL A 78 13.80 11.63 -2.66
CA VAL A 78 14.84 12.62 -2.87
C VAL A 78 14.40 13.50 -4.04
N ASN A 79 14.09 14.74 -3.76
CA ASN A 79 13.60 15.71 -4.76
C ASN A 79 14.77 16.46 -5.39
N VAL A 80 14.68 16.64 -6.70
CA VAL A 80 15.73 17.24 -7.51
C VAL A 80 15.14 18.33 -8.42
N LEU A 81 15.74 19.49 -8.41
CA LEU A 81 15.48 20.56 -9.37
C LEU A 81 16.56 20.51 -10.46
N THR A 82 16.16 20.73 -11.70
CA THR A 82 17.06 20.70 -12.87
C THR A 82 17.28 22.07 -13.46
N ASN A 83 18.44 22.26 -14.10
CA ASN A 83 18.80 23.51 -14.78
C ASN A 83 18.27 23.58 -16.22
N LYS A 84 17.67 22.50 -16.73
CA LYS A 84 17.08 22.43 -18.07
C LYS A 84 15.65 21.90 -17.98
N ASN A 85 14.86 22.24 -18.98
CA ASN A 85 13.53 21.67 -19.17
C ASN A 85 13.65 20.18 -19.49
N ILE A 86 13.02 19.34 -18.66
CA ILE A 86 12.99 17.90 -18.84
C ILE A 86 11.59 17.38 -19.15
N GLY A 87 10.63 18.28 -19.33
CA GLY A 87 9.24 17.93 -19.55
C GLY A 87 8.54 17.42 -18.28
N SER A 88 8.97 17.88 -17.11
CA SER A 88 8.39 17.49 -15.83
C SER A 88 6.96 18.00 -15.64
N LEU A 89 6.18 17.35 -14.81
CA LEU A 89 4.83 17.82 -14.47
C LEU A 89 4.84 19.18 -13.78
N ASN A 90 5.90 19.53 -13.06
CA ASN A 90 6.06 20.84 -12.44
C ASN A 90 6.01 21.97 -13.49
N GLU A 91 6.69 21.78 -14.64
CA GLU A 91 6.72 22.78 -15.72
C GLU A 91 5.36 22.95 -16.41
N ILE A 92 4.54 21.90 -16.38
CA ILE A 92 3.25 21.85 -17.06
C ILE A 92 2.15 22.36 -16.12
N SER A 93 2.27 22.08 -14.82
CA SER A 93 1.22 22.32 -13.83
C SER A 93 0.76 23.78 -13.77
N ASP A 94 1.68 24.73 -13.92
CA ASP A 94 1.42 26.16 -13.80
C ASP A 94 1.26 26.88 -15.14
N ASN A 95 1.36 26.14 -16.26
CA ASN A 95 1.28 26.73 -17.60
C ASN A 95 0.09 26.20 -18.40
N PHE A 96 -0.92 27.05 -18.57
CA PHE A 96 -2.16 26.72 -19.30
C PHE A 96 -1.90 26.24 -20.75
N PHE A 97 -1.01 26.93 -21.48
CA PHE A 97 -0.70 26.54 -22.87
C PHE A 97 0.02 25.19 -22.93
N LYS A 98 0.93 24.90 -22.01
CA LYS A 98 1.59 23.59 -21.95
C LYS A 98 0.57 22.47 -21.65
N LYS A 99 -0.44 22.73 -20.81
CA LYS A 99 -1.54 21.77 -20.57
C LYS A 99 -2.33 21.47 -21.86
N ILE A 100 -2.68 22.49 -22.62
CA ILE A 100 -3.38 22.34 -23.92
C ILE A 100 -2.51 21.51 -24.88
N VAL A 101 -1.24 21.87 -25.05
CA VAL A 101 -0.30 21.15 -25.94
C VAL A 101 -0.15 19.67 -25.49
N LEU A 102 -0.10 19.41 -24.17
CA LEU A 102 -0.05 18.05 -23.63
C LEU A 102 -1.28 17.22 -24.05
N VAL A 103 -2.48 17.80 -23.91
CA VAL A 103 -3.74 17.16 -24.29
C VAL A 103 -3.81 16.92 -25.81
N ILE A 104 -3.48 17.92 -26.62
CA ILE A 104 -3.44 17.78 -28.09
C ILE A 104 -2.48 16.67 -28.51
N ASN A 105 -1.27 16.65 -27.96
CA ASN A 105 -0.27 15.60 -28.25
C ASN A 105 -0.75 14.20 -27.83
N PHE A 106 -1.50 14.10 -26.73
CA PHE A 106 -2.12 12.83 -26.32
C PHE A 106 -3.10 12.30 -27.37
N PHE A 107 -4.02 13.14 -27.86
CA PHE A 107 -4.99 12.77 -28.91
C PHE A 107 -4.33 12.53 -30.27
N LEU A 108 -3.23 13.21 -30.60
CA LEU A 108 -2.43 12.94 -31.78
C LEU A 108 -1.58 11.67 -31.70
N GLY A 109 -1.71 10.88 -30.64
CA GLY A 109 -0.97 9.64 -30.49
C GLY A 109 0.48 9.78 -30.10
N LYS A 110 1.01 11.02 -29.91
CA LYS A 110 2.40 11.28 -29.51
C LYS A 110 2.69 10.78 -28.10
N ALA A 111 3.96 10.49 -27.81
CA ALA A 111 4.40 10.18 -26.45
C ALA A 111 4.23 11.41 -25.57
N THR A 112 3.49 11.27 -24.46
CA THR A 112 3.25 12.33 -23.48
C THR A 112 3.24 11.76 -22.07
N LEU A 113 3.40 12.63 -21.07
CA LEU A 113 3.26 12.24 -19.66
C LEU A 113 1.89 11.62 -19.32
N MET A 114 0.84 11.96 -20.09
CA MET A 114 -0.51 11.38 -19.90
C MET A 114 -0.60 9.89 -20.29
N LYS A 115 0.36 9.36 -21.02
CA LYS A 115 0.41 7.93 -21.40
C LYS A 115 1.23 7.10 -20.43
N GLY A 116 1.92 7.74 -19.50
CA GLY A 116 2.77 7.08 -18.50
C GLY A 116 2.10 7.01 -17.13
N THR A 117 2.68 6.22 -16.25
CA THR A 117 2.23 6.05 -14.85
C THR A 117 2.78 7.13 -13.91
N GLY A 118 3.45 8.17 -14.42
CA GLY A 118 4.16 9.18 -13.61
C GLY A 118 5.53 8.70 -13.11
N ALA A 119 5.82 7.41 -13.15
CA ALA A 119 7.13 6.82 -12.88
C ALA A 119 7.68 6.25 -14.20
N SER A 120 8.81 6.79 -14.69
CA SER A 120 9.33 6.48 -16.02
C SER A 120 10.23 5.24 -16.04
N SER A 121 10.94 5.00 -14.97
CA SER A 121 11.89 3.88 -14.82
C SER A 121 12.07 3.50 -13.37
N SER A 122 12.53 2.28 -13.13
CA SER A 122 12.87 1.82 -11.78
C SER A 122 14.07 0.88 -11.80
N VAL A 123 14.78 0.85 -10.71
CA VAL A 123 15.81 -0.14 -10.41
C VAL A 123 15.44 -0.87 -9.13
N HIS A 124 15.73 -2.15 -9.08
CA HIS A 124 15.58 -3.01 -7.93
C HIS A 124 16.96 -3.45 -7.46
N LEU A 125 17.27 -3.25 -6.20
CA LEU A 125 18.59 -3.39 -5.61
C LEU A 125 18.53 -4.26 -4.36
N ASP A 126 19.61 -5.00 -4.14
CA ASP A 126 19.99 -5.61 -2.88
C ASP A 126 21.04 -4.69 -2.26
N LEU A 127 20.63 -3.83 -1.32
CA LEU A 127 21.52 -2.82 -0.75
C LEU A 127 22.21 -3.28 0.54
N ASP A 128 21.64 -4.25 1.24
CA ASP A 128 22.25 -4.83 2.43
C ASP A 128 23.12 -6.07 2.11
N ASN A 129 23.17 -6.48 0.84
CA ASN A 129 23.95 -7.61 0.31
C ASN A 129 23.61 -8.96 0.95
N ASP A 130 22.34 -9.17 1.30
CA ASP A 130 21.88 -10.45 1.84
C ASP A 130 21.47 -11.47 0.75
N GLY A 131 21.54 -11.08 -0.52
CA GLY A 131 21.19 -11.87 -1.70
C GLY A 131 19.72 -11.73 -2.11
N LEU A 132 18.94 -10.89 -1.44
CA LEU A 132 17.55 -10.62 -1.77
C LEU A 132 17.39 -9.15 -2.19
N ILE A 133 16.60 -8.93 -3.22
CA ILE A 133 16.23 -7.56 -3.61
C ILE A 133 15.32 -6.98 -2.52
N ASP A 134 15.73 -5.87 -1.90
CA ASP A 134 15.07 -5.23 -0.77
C ASP A 134 14.58 -3.81 -1.05
N THR A 135 15.17 -3.15 -2.04
CA THR A 135 14.91 -1.74 -2.33
C THR A 135 14.52 -1.55 -3.79
N ARG A 136 13.48 -0.74 -4.01
CA ARG A 136 13.12 -0.22 -5.33
C ARG A 136 13.31 1.29 -5.34
N ILE A 137 14.01 1.80 -6.35
CA ILE A 137 14.13 3.24 -6.61
C ILE A 137 13.49 3.53 -7.96
N GLN A 138 12.53 4.45 -7.98
CA GLN A 138 11.81 4.87 -9.19
C GLN A 138 12.08 6.33 -9.51
N VAL A 139 12.24 6.65 -10.78
CA VAL A 139 12.26 8.03 -11.27
C VAL A 139 10.82 8.49 -11.46
N VAL A 140 10.42 9.50 -10.69
CA VAL A 140 9.11 10.14 -10.76
C VAL A 140 9.27 11.49 -11.46
N GLN A 141 8.46 11.77 -12.48
CA GLN A 141 8.61 12.91 -13.38
C GLN A 141 8.13 14.24 -12.80
N PHE A 142 8.24 14.41 -11.48
CA PHE A 142 7.98 15.66 -10.76
C PHE A 142 8.73 15.69 -9.43
N SER A 143 8.97 16.88 -8.92
CA SER A 143 9.40 17.10 -7.53
C SER A 143 8.21 17.60 -6.69
N GLU A 144 8.07 17.12 -5.46
CA GLU A 144 6.96 17.47 -4.57
C GLU A 144 7.45 18.04 -3.24
N THR A 145 6.71 18.99 -2.66
CA THR A 145 7.00 19.60 -1.33
C THR A 145 6.68 18.69 -0.15
N GLY A 146 6.42 17.42 -0.39
CA GLY A 146 5.94 16.50 0.62
C GLY A 146 4.41 16.43 0.65
N ARG A 147 3.90 15.21 0.83
CA ARG A 147 2.46 14.91 0.86
C ARG A 147 1.73 15.48 2.08
N HIS A 148 2.45 16.14 2.98
CA HIS A 148 1.93 16.68 4.24
C HIS A 148 1.90 18.20 4.27
N GLY A 149 2.11 18.88 3.13
CA GLY A 149 1.96 20.32 3.04
C GLY A 149 0.52 20.72 3.43
N SER A 150 0.40 21.49 4.50
CA SER A 150 -0.87 22.00 5.03
C SER A 150 -1.62 22.92 4.05
N ASP A 151 -1.00 23.27 2.93
CA ASP A 151 -1.51 24.20 1.92
C ASP A 151 -2.11 23.54 0.67
N GLY A 152 -2.18 22.20 0.66
CA GLY A 152 -2.77 21.43 -0.45
C GLY A 152 -1.98 21.48 -1.76
N LYS A 153 -0.79 22.08 -1.78
CA LYS A 153 0.07 22.11 -2.97
C LYS A 153 0.84 20.81 -3.10
N PHE A 154 0.62 20.13 -4.20
CA PHE A 154 1.26 18.86 -4.49
C PHE A 154 2.69 19.01 -5.01
N PHE A 155 3.00 20.08 -5.74
CA PHE A 155 4.30 20.31 -6.35
C PHE A 155 5.16 21.27 -5.55
N SER A 156 6.45 20.95 -5.39
CA SER A 156 7.40 21.76 -4.63
C SER A 156 7.76 23.08 -5.30
N SER A 157 7.66 23.14 -6.62
CA SER A 157 8.12 24.27 -7.40
C SER A 157 7.55 24.22 -8.81
N SER A 158 7.40 25.38 -9.47
CA SER A 158 7.18 25.49 -10.91
C SER A 158 8.46 25.25 -11.73
N LYS A 159 9.62 25.11 -11.08
CA LYS A 159 10.88 24.79 -11.74
C LYS A 159 10.90 23.34 -12.22
N PRO A 160 11.59 23.04 -13.32
CA PRO A 160 11.80 21.68 -13.78
C PRO A 160 12.41 20.81 -12.69
N GLY A 161 11.90 19.60 -12.55
CA GLY A 161 12.40 18.69 -11.52
C GLY A 161 11.86 17.28 -11.63
N PHE A 162 12.48 16.37 -10.90
CA PHE A 162 12.06 14.98 -10.75
C PHE A 162 12.32 14.51 -9.32
N SER A 163 11.84 13.35 -8.97
CA SER A 163 12.15 12.72 -7.69
C SER A 163 12.67 11.30 -7.89
N LEU A 164 13.58 10.90 -7.02
CA LEU A 164 13.88 9.48 -6.81
C LEU A 164 13.00 8.99 -5.65
N SER A 165 12.04 8.11 -5.97
CA SER A 165 11.15 7.51 -4.97
C SER A 165 11.73 6.19 -4.53
N ILE A 166 12.16 6.12 -3.30
CA ILE A 166 12.71 4.95 -2.63
C ILE A 166 11.56 4.18 -1.98
N THR A 167 11.50 2.87 -2.19
CA THR A 167 10.55 1.98 -1.51
C THR A 167 11.31 0.83 -0.87
N ASN A 168 11.19 0.66 0.44
CA ASN A 168 11.55 -0.60 1.10
C ASN A 168 10.48 -1.63 0.74
N ILE A 169 10.84 -2.64 -0.07
CA ILE A 169 9.88 -3.62 -0.60
C ILE A 169 9.71 -4.85 0.31
N HIS A 170 10.54 -5.01 1.32
CA HIS A 170 10.44 -6.07 2.33
C HIS A 170 10.59 -5.54 3.75
N PRO A 171 9.71 -4.61 4.21
CA PRO A 171 9.82 -4.01 5.53
C PRO A 171 9.78 -5.09 6.61
N LYS A 172 10.60 -4.90 7.66
CA LYS A 172 10.64 -5.78 8.84
C LYS A 172 9.71 -5.28 9.94
N SER A 173 9.36 -4.00 9.93
CA SER A 173 8.39 -3.40 10.84
C SER A 173 7.01 -4.04 10.67
N LYS A 174 6.34 -4.28 11.81
CA LYS A 174 5.02 -4.90 11.85
C LYS A 174 4.12 -4.13 12.78
N GLY A 175 2.95 -3.80 12.30
CA GLY A 175 1.97 -2.99 12.99
C GLY A 175 0.72 -3.74 13.40
N ILE A 176 -0.27 -2.97 13.81
CA ILE A 176 -1.52 -3.47 14.37
C ILE A 176 -2.72 -2.68 13.91
N ILE A 177 -3.86 -3.35 13.87
CA ILE A 177 -5.19 -2.76 13.86
C ILE A 177 -5.87 -3.15 15.17
N LYS A 178 -6.36 -2.17 15.92
CA LYS A 178 -7.10 -2.39 17.17
C LYS A 178 -8.36 -1.55 17.18
N LEU A 179 -9.41 -2.08 17.80
CA LEU A 179 -10.58 -1.30 18.14
C LEU A 179 -10.34 -0.56 19.45
N ASP A 180 -10.64 0.73 19.47
CA ASP A 180 -10.69 1.55 20.68
C ASP A 180 -12.11 2.11 20.84
N LYS A 181 -12.47 2.46 22.08
CA LYS A 181 -13.81 2.98 22.41
C LYS A 181 -14.12 4.30 21.70
N SER A 182 -13.10 5.08 21.38
CA SER A 182 -13.22 6.42 20.77
C SER A 182 -12.85 6.44 19.30
N ILE A 183 -11.72 5.84 18.94
CA ILE A 183 -11.18 5.83 17.57
C ILE A 183 -10.45 4.52 17.34
N ASP A 184 -10.75 3.85 16.22
CA ASP A 184 -9.99 2.66 15.81
C ASP A 184 -8.53 3.02 15.50
N ILE A 185 -7.60 2.25 16.06
CA ILE A 185 -6.17 2.45 15.86
C ILE A 185 -5.74 1.60 14.66
N ILE A 186 -5.19 2.25 13.65
CA ILE A 186 -4.54 1.62 12.49
C ILE A 186 -3.10 2.13 12.48
N ASP A 187 -2.21 1.35 13.04
CA ASP A 187 -0.81 1.73 13.18
C ASP A 187 0.09 0.69 12.51
N PRO A 188 0.66 0.99 11.33
CA PRO A 188 1.65 0.14 10.68
C PRO A 188 2.97 0.05 11.44
N MET A 189 3.19 0.87 12.47
CA MET A 189 4.41 0.95 13.28
C MET A 189 5.66 1.12 12.41
N TYR A 190 5.59 2.04 11.46
CA TYR A 190 6.71 2.31 10.56
C TYR A 190 8.00 2.54 11.33
N LEU A 191 9.11 2.03 10.80
CA LEU A 191 10.45 2.16 11.38
C LEU A 191 10.61 1.58 12.79
N SER A 192 9.69 0.75 13.26
CA SER A 192 9.85 0.02 14.52
C SER A 192 11.00 -1.00 14.48
N SER A 193 11.40 -1.42 13.28
CA SER A 193 12.60 -2.21 13.04
C SER A 193 13.76 -1.29 12.64
N LYS A 194 14.87 -1.37 13.38
CA LYS A 194 16.09 -0.63 13.05
C LYS A 194 16.64 -0.97 11.67
N LYS A 195 16.45 -2.22 11.21
CA LYS A 195 16.86 -2.65 9.87
C LYS A 195 16.19 -1.86 8.75
N ASP A 196 14.94 -1.42 8.94
CA ASP A 196 14.24 -0.61 7.95
C ASP A 196 14.86 0.79 7.83
N ILE A 197 15.33 1.36 8.97
CA ILE A 197 16.06 2.64 8.99
C ILE A 197 17.41 2.49 8.28
N GLU A 198 18.18 1.48 8.65
CA GLU A 198 19.51 1.20 8.09
C GLU A 198 19.43 1.01 6.57
N LEU A 199 18.43 0.25 6.07
CA LEU A 199 18.21 0.06 4.64
C LEU A 199 17.88 1.38 3.92
N LEU A 200 17.00 2.19 4.49
CA LEU A 200 16.65 3.49 3.90
C LEU A 200 17.84 4.47 3.92
N GLN A 201 18.73 4.40 4.90
CA GLN A 201 19.97 5.18 4.92
C GLN A 201 20.92 4.76 3.78
N LEU A 202 21.08 3.45 3.54
CA LEU A 202 21.85 2.94 2.40
C LEU A 202 21.23 3.41 1.08
N ALA A 203 19.90 3.39 0.96
CA ALA A 203 19.20 3.84 -0.24
C ALA A 203 19.36 5.34 -0.49
N LEU A 204 19.31 6.17 0.56
CA LEU A 204 19.60 7.62 0.45
C LEU A 204 21.03 7.88 -0.01
N SER A 205 22.01 7.20 0.59
CA SER A 205 23.41 7.27 0.18
C SER A 205 23.61 6.90 -1.28
N PHE A 206 22.97 5.82 -1.72
CA PHE A 206 22.99 5.40 -3.12
C PHE A 206 22.39 6.47 -4.03
N CYS A 207 21.25 7.06 -3.67
CA CYS A 207 20.62 8.13 -4.45
C CYS A 207 21.53 9.35 -4.57
N LEU A 208 22.14 9.81 -3.48
CA LEU A 208 23.07 10.95 -3.52
C LEU A 208 24.28 10.66 -4.40
N LYS A 209 24.87 9.46 -4.28
CA LYS A 209 25.99 9.05 -5.13
C LYS A 209 25.60 9.03 -6.62
N LEU A 210 24.41 8.51 -6.94
CA LEU A 210 23.88 8.50 -8.31
C LEU A 210 23.71 9.92 -8.85
N LEU A 211 23.06 10.80 -8.08
CA LEU A 211 22.78 12.18 -8.47
C LEU A 211 24.06 13.03 -8.65
N ARG A 212 25.13 12.70 -7.91
CA ARG A 212 26.43 13.35 -8.03
C ARG A 212 27.32 12.80 -9.14
N SER A 213 26.89 11.74 -9.82
CA SER A 213 27.67 11.14 -10.92
C SER A 213 27.35 11.79 -12.27
N SER A 214 28.38 11.86 -13.17
CA SER A 214 28.19 12.26 -14.56
C SER A 214 27.46 11.15 -15.34
N PRO A 215 26.58 11.47 -16.31
CA PRO A 215 26.24 12.83 -16.78
C PRO A 215 25.09 13.50 -15.99
N ILE A 216 24.49 12.85 -15.00
CA ILE A 216 23.28 13.32 -14.30
C ILE A 216 23.57 14.65 -13.59
N HIS A 217 24.67 14.72 -12.87
CA HIS A 217 25.08 15.87 -12.07
C HIS A 217 25.10 17.18 -12.89
N GLU A 218 25.48 17.13 -14.16
CA GLU A 218 25.57 18.29 -15.05
C GLU A 218 24.20 18.98 -15.30
N HIS A 219 23.11 18.26 -15.04
CA HIS A 219 21.74 18.72 -15.25
C HIS A 219 21.02 19.06 -13.95
N ILE A 220 21.66 18.87 -12.81
CA ILE A 220 21.09 19.17 -11.50
C ILE A 220 21.35 20.63 -11.14
N LEU A 221 20.30 21.35 -10.79
CA LEU A 221 20.37 22.68 -10.21
C LEU A 221 20.50 22.60 -8.69
N LYS A 222 19.74 21.68 -8.06
CA LYS A 222 19.71 21.51 -6.61
C LYS A 222 19.11 20.15 -6.24
N ILE A 223 19.71 19.47 -5.28
CA ILE A 223 19.09 18.37 -4.55
C ILE A 223 18.44 18.99 -3.30
N GLU A 224 17.13 18.81 -3.13
CA GLU A 224 16.43 19.38 -1.98
C GLU A 224 16.76 18.61 -0.71
N ASN A 225 16.94 19.32 0.39
CA ASN A 225 17.32 18.77 1.71
C ASN A 225 18.62 17.92 1.70
N GLU A 226 19.54 18.18 0.76
CA GLU A 226 20.75 17.39 0.60
C GLU A 226 21.59 17.33 1.91
N SER A 227 21.72 18.47 2.60
CA SER A 227 22.45 18.54 3.88
C SER A 227 21.80 17.66 4.95
N ASP A 228 20.47 17.67 5.03
CA ASP A 228 19.76 16.86 6.04
C ASP A 228 19.89 15.36 5.72
N ILE A 229 19.83 15.00 4.44
CA ILE A 229 20.05 13.63 4.00
C ILE A 229 21.47 13.16 4.32
N GLU A 230 22.47 14.02 4.13
CA GLU A 230 23.89 13.67 4.31
C GLU A 230 24.30 13.59 5.77
N TYR A 231 23.87 14.56 6.59
CA TYR A 231 24.36 14.71 7.97
C TYR A 231 23.39 14.19 9.03
N ASN A 232 22.11 14.03 8.70
CA ASN A 232 21.08 13.56 9.63
C ASN A 232 20.03 12.69 8.94
N SER A 233 20.50 11.68 8.22
CA SER A 233 19.66 10.81 7.41
C SER A 233 18.55 10.12 8.19
N GLU A 234 18.79 9.70 9.43
CA GLU A 234 17.78 9.06 10.28
C GLU A 234 16.62 10.01 10.58
N LYS A 235 16.93 11.24 10.99
CA LYS A 235 15.89 12.26 11.20
C LYS A 235 15.14 12.57 9.91
N TYR A 236 15.86 12.71 8.80
CA TYR A 236 15.23 12.92 7.49
C TYR A 236 14.27 11.81 7.14
N ILE A 237 14.64 10.54 7.37
CA ILE A 237 13.79 9.37 7.15
C ILE A 237 12.53 9.48 8.02
N ILE A 238 12.67 9.66 9.33
CA ILE A 238 11.55 9.74 10.28
C ILE A 238 10.55 10.83 9.87
N ASP A 239 11.05 11.99 9.49
CA ASP A 239 10.20 13.15 9.17
C ASP A 239 9.53 13.07 7.78
N ASN A 240 10.06 12.25 6.86
CA ASN A 240 9.65 12.28 5.45
C ASN A 240 9.13 10.97 4.87
N ILE A 241 9.11 9.88 5.63
CA ILE A 241 8.48 8.65 5.14
C ILE A 241 6.97 8.81 5.01
N PHE A 242 6.41 8.05 4.10
CA PHE A 242 4.96 7.97 3.91
C PHE A 242 4.54 6.57 3.45
N SER A 243 3.24 6.29 3.63
CA SER A 243 2.62 5.04 3.22
C SER A 243 2.75 4.80 1.71
N GLY A 244 3.08 3.57 1.33
CA GLY A 244 2.97 3.10 -0.05
C GLY A 244 1.54 2.75 -0.46
N HIS A 245 0.59 2.75 0.49
CA HIS A 245 -0.78 2.28 0.32
C HIS A 245 -0.86 0.81 -0.12
N HIS A 246 0.07 0.00 0.36
CA HIS A 246 0.18 -1.42 0.05
C HIS A 246 0.02 -2.29 1.30
N LEU A 247 -0.93 -1.95 2.17
CA LEU A 247 -1.13 -2.67 3.41
C LEU A 247 -1.43 -4.14 3.17
N ILE A 248 -0.76 -5.03 3.91
CA ILE A 248 -0.96 -6.48 3.91
C ILE A 248 -1.07 -7.02 5.33
N GLY A 249 -1.52 -8.26 5.48
CA GLY A 249 -1.54 -8.95 6.76
C GLY A 249 -2.76 -8.66 7.63
N GLY A 250 -2.78 -9.22 8.80
CA GLY A 250 -3.85 -9.07 9.80
C GLY A 250 -4.81 -10.24 9.93
N THR A 251 -4.89 -11.14 8.91
CA THR A 251 -5.65 -12.39 8.98
C THR A 251 -4.86 -13.61 8.50
N GLN A 252 -3.63 -13.42 8.07
CA GLN A 252 -2.79 -14.43 7.41
C GLN A 252 -2.60 -15.74 8.22
N LYS A 253 -2.63 -15.64 9.55
CA LYS A 253 -2.48 -16.81 10.43
C LYS A 253 -3.81 -17.53 10.67
N GLU A 254 -4.92 -16.90 10.37
CA GLU A 254 -6.27 -17.35 10.74
C GLU A 254 -7.04 -17.93 9.55
N VAL A 255 -6.46 -17.90 8.37
CA VAL A 255 -7.05 -18.43 7.13
C VAL A 255 -6.33 -19.72 6.74
N ASN A 256 -7.09 -20.73 6.32
CA ASN A 256 -6.54 -21.99 5.85
C ASN A 256 -6.17 -21.93 4.35
N SER A 257 -5.59 -23.03 3.83
CA SER A 257 -5.18 -23.09 2.40
C SER A 257 -6.34 -23.02 1.40
N ASN A 258 -7.58 -23.16 1.86
CA ASN A 258 -8.79 -22.99 1.04
C ASN A 258 -9.42 -21.61 1.19
N PHE A 259 -8.70 -20.67 1.81
CA PHE A 259 -9.16 -19.30 2.08
C PHE A 259 -10.29 -19.20 3.12
N GLU A 260 -10.65 -20.28 3.78
CA GLU A 260 -11.68 -20.29 4.80
C GLU A 260 -11.10 -19.89 6.16
N LEU A 261 -11.85 -19.10 6.93
CA LEU A 261 -11.45 -18.71 8.27
C LEU A 261 -11.49 -19.93 9.18
N LYS A 262 -10.40 -20.20 9.91
CA LYS A 262 -10.24 -21.38 10.77
C LYS A 262 -11.38 -21.48 11.78
N GLY A 263 -11.94 -22.67 11.90
CA GLY A 263 -13.04 -22.95 12.83
C GLY A 263 -14.41 -22.40 12.39
N MET A 264 -14.50 -21.75 11.22
CA MET A 264 -15.76 -21.25 10.66
C MET A 264 -16.11 -22.02 9.40
N GLU A 265 -17.37 -22.32 9.22
CA GLU A 265 -17.90 -22.90 7.99
C GLU A 265 -18.53 -21.79 7.13
N GLY A 266 -18.18 -21.75 5.85
CA GLY A 266 -18.79 -20.84 4.88
C GLY A 266 -18.30 -19.38 4.98
N LEU A 267 -17.25 -19.10 5.74
CA LEU A 267 -16.64 -17.76 5.84
C LEU A 267 -15.23 -17.77 5.24
N TYR A 268 -15.04 -17.02 4.17
CA TYR A 268 -13.80 -16.93 3.43
C TYR A 268 -13.21 -15.52 3.48
N VAL A 269 -11.87 -15.43 3.38
CA VAL A 269 -11.16 -14.16 3.26
C VAL A 269 -10.37 -14.16 1.96
N CYS A 270 -10.62 -13.18 1.10
CA CYS A 270 -9.97 -13.06 -0.21
C CYS A 270 -9.60 -11.60 -0.49
N ASP A 271 -8.59 -11.11 0.19
CA ASP A 271 -7.97 -9.79 0.01
C ASP A 271 -6.53 -9.78 0.54
N ALA A 272 -5.89 -8.61 0.59
CA ALA A 272 -4.51 -8.48 1.02
C ALA A 272 -4.27 -8.80 2.50
N SER A 273 -5.31 -8.98 3.32
CA SER A 273 -5.14 -9.33 4.73
C SER A 273 -4.57 -10.73 4.96
N ILE A 274 -4.66 -11.60 3.95
CA ILE A 274 -4.13 -12.97 4.04
C ILE A 274 -2.66 -13.10 3.65
N PHE A 275 -2.01 -12.04 3.15
CA PHE A 275 -0.59 -12.09 2.80
C PHE A 275 0.27 -12.04 4.06
N ASP A 276 1.27 -12.90 4.14
CA ASP A 276 2.29 -12.92 5.18
C ASP A 276 3.61 -12.27 4.74
N LYS A 277 3.78 -12.07 3.44
CA LYS A 277 4.96 -11.49 2.81
C LYS A 277 4.59 -10.70 1.56
N TYR A 278 5.42 -9.71 1.25
CA TYR A 278 5.31 -8.97 0.00
C TYR A 278 5.86 -9.77 -1.18
N ALA A 279 5.22 -9.60 -2.34
CA ALA A 279 5.92 -9.70 -3.61
C ALA A 279 6.82 -8.45 -3.78
N ALA A 280 7.91 -8.58 -4.55
CA ALA A 280 8.88 -7.49 -4.75
C ALA A 280 8.34 -6.34 -5.62
N SER A 281 7.07 -5.95 -5.45
CA SER A 281 6.39 -4.91 -6.21
C SER A 281 5.11 -4.45 -5.52
N ASN A 282 4.35 -3.58 -6.18
CA ASN A 282 3.01 -3.18 -5.77
C ASN A 282 2.08 -4.40 -5.68
N ILE A 283 1.20 -4.43 -4.68
CA ILE A 283 0.42 -5.62 -4.34
C ILE A 283 -0.77 -5.90 -5.26
N HIS A 284 -1.17 -4.95 -6.12
CA HIS A 284 -2.40 -5.08 -6.91
C HIS A 284 -2.47 -6.37 -7.74
N SER A 285 -1.42 -6.66 -8.52
CA SER A 285 -1.38 -7.88 -9.33
C SER A 285 -1.39 -9.16 -8.49
N SER A 286 -0.76 -9.14 -7.31
CA SER A 286 -0.79 -10.25 -6.37
C SER A 286 -2.20 -10.47 -5.80
N VAL A 287 -2.94 -9.39 -5.51
CA VAL A 287 -4.34 -9.48 -5.05
C VAL A 287 -5.25 -10.04 -6.16
N VAL A 288 -5.06 -9.61 -7.41
CA VAL A 288 -5.82 -10.15 -8.56
C VAL A 288 -5.51 -11.65 -8.75
N LEU A 289 -4.24 -12.04 -8.67
CA LEU A 289 -3.82 -13.45 -8.78
C LEU A 289 -4.46 -14.31 -7.68
N ILE A 290 -4.46 -13.82 -6.43
CA ILE A 290 -5.03 -14.60 -5.33
C ILE A 290 -6.56 -14.73 -5.46
N ALA A 291 -7.24 -13.72 -6.00
CA ALA A 291 -8.67 -13.77 -6.30
C ALA A 291 -8.98 -14.83 -7.38
N ASP A 292 -8.14 -14.94 -8.41
CA ASP A 292 -8.27 -15.98 -9.43
C ASP A 292 -8.05 -17.38 -8.83
N ILE A 293 -6.99 -17.57 -8.05
CA ILE A 293 -6.70 -18.84 -7.34
C ILE A 293 -7.88 -19.20 -6.42
N PHE A 294 -8.38 -18.24 -5.64
CA PHE A 294 -9.54 -18.44 -4.77
C PHE A 294 -10.76 -18.89 -5.55
N SER A 295 -11.13 -18.18 -6.63
CA SER A 295 -12.32 -18.50 -7.40
C SER A 295 -12.27 -19.91 -7.99
N ASN A 296 -11.11 -20.32 -8.51
CA ASN A 296 -10.90 -21.67 -9.04
C ASN A 296 -11.00 -22.76 -7.96
N LYS A 297 -10.45 -22.52 -6.77
CA LYS A 297 -10.56 -23.45 -5.63
C LYS A 297 -11.99 -23.50 -5.10
N PHE A 298 -12.62 -22.36 -4.90
CA PHE A 298 -13.97 -22.23 -4.37
C PHE A 298 -14.98 -22.99 -5.24
N ILE A 299 -14.92 -22.82 -6.58
CA ILE A 299 -15.78 -23.54 -7.51
C ILE A 299 -15.57 -25.05 -7.43
N LYS A 300 -14.31 -25.51 -7.34
CA LYS A 300 -14.00 -26.95 -7.25
C LYS A 300 -14.55 -27.58 -5.96
N ILE A 301 -14.38 -26.90 -4.81
CA ILE A 301 -14.84 -27.39 -3.52
C ILE A 301 -16.37 -27.47 -3.47
N ASN A 302 -17.06 -26.47 -4.06
CA ASN A 302 -18.50 -26.31 -3.93
C ASN A 302 -19.31 -26.84 -5.12
N ARG A 303 -18.68 -27.34 -6.21
CA ARG A 303 -19.39 -27.98 -7.34
C ARG A 303 -20.10 -29.30 -7.00
N GLY A 304 -19.70 -29.97 -5.93
CA GLY A 304 -20.32 -31.23 -5.48
C GLY A 304 -21.48 -31.05 -4.49
N ALA A 305 -21.79 -29.81 -4.11
CA ALA A 305 -22.84 -29.50 -3.12
C ALA A 305 -24.18 -29.04 -3.75
N ARG A 306 -24.34 -29.22 -5.06
CA ARG A 306 -25.61 -28.98 -5.80
C ARG A 306 -26.23 -30.25 -6.28
#